data_15f9111d1e7e77c4b01d9fca37a42435
#
_entry.id   15f9111d1e7e77c4b01d9fca37a42435
#
_cell.length_a   1.000
_cell.length_b   1.000
_cell.length_c   1.000
_cell.angle_alpha   90.00
_cell.angle_beta   90.00
_cell.angle_gamma   90.00
#
_symmetry.space_group_name_H-M   'P 1'
#
loop_
_entity.id
_entity.type
_entity.pdbx_description
1 polymer ?
#
loop_
_entity_poly.entity_id
_entity_poly.type
_entity_poly.pdbx_seq_one_letter_code
_entity_poly.pdbx_strand_id
1 'polypeptide(L)'
;MIDVGAAVDSRINPFHIFGQMQDEDEVDAVNVNSLRRAAFTSHVQFLEQFFQSLIPDLTNKESSRLSSMIIEVYNQKGIGESTDFTNVNAEQFPIMDDLMNLVKWRVNELSAIITKDSNRAADLGDELNDLRNLEVYLKRMCSGGSLAALWNGPTTINTKTADFILFDFKKMNDSKNDKVMNAQMMLVLRFLENEVSKNRERNLAKGENRYIAIVVDEAHVFIDEKSPAALQFMFNMVKRIRKYNGIFVVITQNVNDFVGSANIKKYTTAIINGCQYSFIFGLNPADLQSLMDLYSSVGGFSDEERIFIGNAGIGQCLFIVSPGQRLIMEKILISKEEEAVFK
;
A
#
# COMPACT_ATOMS: atom_id res chain seq x y z
N MET A 1 9.70 -14.34 7.64
CA MET A 1 8.72 -14.33 6.54
C MET A 1 7.35 -14.09 7.14
N ILE A 2 6.60 -13.17 6.56
CA ILE A 2 5.24 -12.78 6.97
C ILE A 2 4.31 -13.21 5.84
N ASP A 3 3.49 -14.23 6.09
CA ASP A 3 2.45 -14.67 5.15
C ASP A 3 1.21 -13.77 5.33
N VAL A 4 1.02 -12.83 4.44
CA VAL A 4 -0.07 -11.83 4.54
C VAL A 4 -1.47 -12.43 4.32
N GLY A 5 -1.58 -13.67 3.89
CA GLY A 5 -2.84 -14.43 3.76
C GLY A 5 -3.15 -15.36 4.94
N ALA A 6 -2.20 -15.58 5.88
CA ALA A 6 -2.36 -16.55 6.98
C ALA A 6 -2.87 -15.97 8.29
N ALA A 7 -2.89 -14.70 8.44
CA ALA A 7 -3.75 -13.91 9.29
C ALA A 7 -3.44 -13.71 10.79
N VAL A 8 -3.09 -14.69 11.60
CA VAL A 8 -3.08 -14.46 13.06
C VAL A 8 -1.85 -13.69 13.53
N ASP A 9 -0.66 -14.07 13.05
CA ASP A 9 0.62 -13.44 13.45
C ASP A 9 1.07 -12.34 12.46
N SER A 10 0.30 -12.13 11.41
CA SER A 10 0.61 -11.20 10.32
C SER A 10 -0.52 -10.20 10.05
N ARG A 11 -1.39 -10.00 11.03
CA ARG A 11 -2.53 -9.08 10.88
C ARG A 11 -2.07 -7.64 10.86
N ILE A 12 -2.65 -6.90 9.91
CA ILE A 12 -2.63 -5.43 9.90
C ILE A 12 -4.06 -4.97 10.11
N ASN A 13 -4.32 -4.32 11.24
CA ASN A 13 -5.62 -3.72 11.51
C ASN A 13 -5.85 -2.53 10.57
N PRO A 14 -6.90 -2.52 9.75
CA PRO A 14 -7.20 -1.37 8.88
C PRO A 14 -7.38 -0.06 9.65
N PHE A 15 -7.88 -0.12 10.89
CA PHE A 15 -8.09 1.06 11.73
C PHE A 15 -6.82 1.56 12.42
N HIS A 16 -5.70 0.87 12.33
CA HIS A 16 -4.43 1.35 12.89
C HIS A 16 -3.92 2.54 12.06
N ILE A 17 -3.82 3.72 12.68
CA ILE A 17 -3.30 4.91 12.02
C ILE A 17 -1.77 4.82 11.99
N PHE A 18 -1.23 4.68 10.79
CA PHE A 18 0.21 4.62 10.54
C PHE A 18 0.76 5.99 10.18
N GLY A 19 2.01 6.27 10.58
CA GLY A 19 2.76 7.43 10.12
C GLY A 19 2.93 7.41 8.60
N GLN A 20 3.01 8.59 7.99
CA GLN A 20 3.19 8.75 6.55
C GLN A 20 4.43 9.57 6.26
N MET A 21 5.04 9.33 5.08
CA MET A 21 6.09 10.21 4.57
C MET A 21 5.48 11.55 4.16
N GLN A 22 6.05 12.64 4.69
CA GLN A 22 5.61 14.00 4.41
C GLN A 22 6.58 14.72 3.47
N ASP A 23 6.12 15.70 2.71
CA ASP A 23 7.00 16.60 1.97
C ASP A 23 7.58 17.65 2.92
N GLU A 24 8.90 17.89 2.84
CA GLU A 24 9.62 18.81 3.76
C GLU A 24 9.15 20.27 3.62
N ASP A 25 8.68 20.65 2.44
CA ASP A 25 8.16 22.00 2.17
C ASP A 25 6.89 22.32 2.98
N GLU A 26 6.23 21.28 3.56
CA GLU A 26 5.04 21.42 4.40
C GLU A 26 5.36 21.48 5.90
N VAL A 27 6.59 21.13 6.34
CA VAL A 27 6.91 20.95 7.76
C VAL A 27 7.39 22.24 8.45
N ASP A 28 8.01 23.17 7.72
CA ASP A 28 8.67 24.36 8.33
C ASP A 28 7.72 25.44 8.90
N ALA A 29 6.42 25.32 8.71
CA ALA A 29 5.44 26.32 9.20
C ALA A 29 4.17 25.73 9.85
N VAL A 30 4.07 24.39 10.01
CA VAL A 30 2.80 23.75 10.37
C VAL A 30 2.72 23.45 11.86
N ASN A 31 1.64 23.92 12.49
CA ASN A 31 1.27 23.56 13.84
C ASN A 31 1.08 22.03 13.98
N VAL A 32 1.66 21.40 14.99
CA VAL A 32 1.56 19.95 15.28
C VAL A 32 0.10 19.44 15.25
N ASN A 33 -0.86 20.27 15.67
CA ASN A 33 -2.27 19.93 15.61
C ASN A 33 -2.80 19.83 14.16
N SER A 34 -2.28 20.64 13.22
CA SER A 34 -2.66 20.53 11.80
C SER A 34 -2.14 19.24 11.19
N LEU A 35 -0.93 18.81 11.57
CA LEU A 35 -0.35 17.52 11.11
C LEU A 35 -1.16 16.33 11.64
N ARG A 36 -1.56 16.36 12.91
CA ARG A 36 -2.41 15.32 13.50
C ARG A 36 -3.77 15.22 12.82
N ARG A 37 -4.40 16.39 12.58
CA ARG A 37 -5.66 16.46 11.83
C ARG A 37 -5.51 15.92 10.42
N ALA A 38 -4.47 16.32 9.70
CA ALA A 38 -4.19 15.84 8.35
C ALA A 38 -3.97 14.31 8.30
N ALA A 39 -3.23 13.77 9.29
CA ALA A 39 -3.02 12.32 9.40
C ALA A 39 -4.32 11.56 9.65
N PHE A 40 -5.18 12.04 10.56
CA PHE A 40 -6.48 11.45 10.82
C PHE A 40 -7.39 11.49 9.59
N THR A 41 -7.53 12.66 8.97
CA THR A 41 -8.35 12.85 7.77
C THR A 41 -7.87 11.95 6.61
N SER A 42 -6.55 11.92 6.37
CA SER A 42 -5.96 11.05 5.33
C SER A 42 -6.19 9.57 5.63
N HIS A 43 -6.21 9.18 6.91
CA HIS A 43 -6.49 7.80 7.28
C HIS A 43 -7.97 7.43 7.10
N VAL A 44 -8.90 8.33 7.42
CA VAL A 44 -10.34 8.12 7.13
C VAL A 44 -10.55 7.95 5.62
N GLN A 45 -9.94 8.80 4.79
CA GLN A 45 -9.99 8.66 3.33
C GLN A 45 -9.39 7.33 2.85
N PHE A 46 -8.30 6.88 3.48
CA PHE A 46 -7.74 5.56 3.19
C PHE A 46 -8.72 4.43 3.52
N LEU A 47 -9.42 4.50 4.65
CA LEU A 47 -10.45 3.52 5.01
C LEU A 47 -11.62 3.51 4.03
N GLU A 48 -12.04 4.67 3.54
CA GLU A 48 -13.05 4.77 2.47
C GLU A 48 -12.61 4.02 1.22
N GLN A 49 -11.37 4.24 0.77
CA GLN A 49 -10.79 3.52 -0.38
C GLN A 49 -10.66 2.02 -0.11
N PHE A 50 -10.25 1.63 1.08
CA PHE A 50 -10.15 0.23 1.51
C PHE A 50 -11.51 -0.47 1.42
N PHE A 51 -12.55 0.10 2.00
CA PHE A 51 -13.90 -0.47 1.93
C PHE A 51 -14.47 -0.45 0.52
N GLN A 52 -14.24 0.62 -0.26
CA GLN A 52 -14.68 0.69 -1.64
C GLN A 52 -14.02 -0.40 -2.52
N SER A 53 -12.76 -0.74 -2.26
CA SER A 53 -12.07 -1.82 -2.98
C SER A 53 -12.68 -3.20 -2.70
N LEU A 54 -13.22 -3.41 -1.49
CA LEU A 54 -13.84 -4.66 -1.06
C LEU A 54 -15.32 -4.76 -1.45
N ILE A 55 -16.00 -3.62 -1.50
CA ILE A 55 -17.45 -3.48 -1.72
C ILE A 55 -17.65 -2.53 -2.92
N PRO A 56 -17.43 -3.00 -4.18
CA PRO A 56 -17.53 -2.12 -5.35
C PRO A 56 -18.92 -1.54 -5.58
N ASP A 57 -19.96 -2.25 -5.08
CA ASP A 57 -21.36 -1.83 -5.23
C ASP A 57 -21.79 -0.83 -4.13
N LEU A 58 -20.86 -0.37 -3.29
CA LEU A 58 -21.10 0.62 -2.24
C LEU A 58 -21.54 1.94 -2.89
N THR A 59 -22.76 2.35 -2.60
CA THR A 59 -23.32 3.61 -3.11
C THR A 59 -22.68 4.82 -2.42
N ASN A 60 -22.77 6.00 -3.04
CA ASN A 60 -22.28 7.24 -2.43
C ASN A 60 -22.94 7.55 -1.08
N LYS A 61 -24.22 7.19 -0.91
CA LYS A 61 -24.94 7.34 0.36
C LYS A 61 -24.38 6.42 1.45
N GLU A 62 -24.26 5.14 1.13
CA GLU A 62 -23.67 4.14 2.04
C GLU A 62 -22.22 4.47 2.40
N SER A 63 -21.41 4.94 1.44
CA SER A 63 -20.04 5.41 1.68
C SER A 63 -20.01 6.57 2.67
N SER A 64 -20.88 7.57 2.48
CA SER A 64 -20.97 8.70 3.41
C SER A 64 -21.43 8.28 4.82
N ARG A 65 -22.36 7.32 4.95
CA ARG A 65 -22.74 6.74 6.24
C ARG A 65 -21.59 5.97 6.88
N LEU A 66 -20.89 5.17 6.08
CA LEU A 66 -19.73 4.42 6.55
C LEU A 66 -18.64 5.35 7.09
N SER A 67 -18.32 6.44 6.38
CA SER A 67 -17.36 7.46 6.85
C SER A 67 -17.77 8.06 8.19
N SER A 68 -19.06 8.37 8.36
CA SER A 68 -19.58 8.88 9.63
C SER A 68 -19.42 7.85 10.76
N MET A 69 -19.70 6.57 10.50
CA MET A 69 -19.53 5.49 11.48
C MET A 69 -18.06 5.25 11.80
N ILE A 70 -17.16 5.37 10.83
CA ILE A 70 -15.71 5.26 11.04
C ILE A 70 -15.23 6.35 11.99
N ILE A 71 -15.60 7.60 11.78
CA ILE A 71 -15.24 8.72 12.67
C ILE A 71 -15.79 8.48 14.08
N GLU A 72 -17.05 8.05 14.18
CA GLU A 72 -17.70 7.81 15.47
C GLU A 72 -17.04 6.65 16.25
N VAL A 73 -16.63 5.56 15.59
CA VAL A 73 -15.97 4.45 16.27
C VAL A 73 -14.60 4.85 16.83
N TYR A 74 -13.88 5.75 16.16
CA TYR A 74 -12.66 6.35 16.70
C TYR A 74 -12.95 7.22 17.92
N ASN A 75 -13.96 8.09 17.84
CA ASN A 75 -14.38 8.95 18.96
C ASN A 75 -14.73 8.12 20.20
N GLN A 76 -15.41 6.98 20.06
CA GLN A 76 -15.72 6.06 21.15
C GLN A 76 -14.47 5.48 21.82
N LYS A 77 -13.36 5.36 21.09
CA LYS A 77 -12.04 4.94 21.63
C LYS A 77 -11.22 6.13 22.17
N GLY A 78 -11.76 7.36 22.13
CA GLY A 78 -11.04 8.56 22.54
C GLY A 78 -9.95 8.99 21.55
N ILE A 79 -10.04 8.52 20.30
CA ILE A 79 -9.10 8.82 19.22
C ILE A 79 -9.76 9.80 18.24
N GLY A 80 -9.07 10.89 17.92
CA GLY A 80 -9.58 11.91 16.99
C GLY A 80 -8.48 12.79 16.43
N GLU A 81 -8.86 13.89 15.78
CA GLU A 81 -7.97 14.80 15.06
C GLU A 81 -6.81 15.39 15.88
N SER A 82 -6.94 15.48 17.20
CA SER A 82 -5.91 16.01 18.11
C SER A 82 -5.00 14.93 18.72
N THR A 83 -5.30 13.66 18.46
CA THR A 83 -4.58 12.52 19.06
C THR A 83 -3.15 12.43 18.54
N ASP A 84 -2.22 12.17 19.45
CA ASP A 84 -0.86 11.80 19.10
C ASP A 84 -0.78 10.29 18.84
N PHE A 85 -0.85 9.91 17.56
CA PHE A 85 -0.92 8.51 17.14
C PHE A 85 0.36 7.72 17.44
N THR A 86 1.50 8.39 17.66
CA THR A 86 2.77 7.73 18.00
C THR A 86 2.74 7.09 19.38
N ASN A 87 1.86 7.56 20.25
CA ASN A 87 1.68 7.11 21.63
C ASN A 87 0.48 6.17 21.81
N VAL A 88 -0.26 5.85 20.74
CA VAL A 88 -1.42 4.94 20.80
C VAL A 88 -0.95 3.51 20.54
N ASN A 89 -1.21 2.60 21.48
CA ASN A 89 -0.89 1.18 21.31
C ASN A 89 -1.83 0.51 20.28
N ALA A 90 -1.37 -0.56 19.64
CA ALA A 90 -2.13 -1.28 18.61
C ALA A 90 -3.51 -1.77 19.10
N GLU A 91 -3.63 -2.13 20.38
CA GLU A 91 -4.86 -2.64 21.02
C GLU A 91 -5.89 -1.53 21.30
N GLN A 92 -5.49 -0.25 21.26
CA GLN A 92 -6.37 0.88 21.53
C GLN A 92 -7.15 1.33 20.28
N PHE A 93 -6.65 0.98 19.09
CA PHE A 93 -7.36 1.30 17.86
C PHE A 93 -8.65 0.46 17.73
N PRO A 94 -9.70 1.01 17.11
CA PRO A 94 -10.89 0.25 16.77
C PRO A 94 -10.55 -1.00 15.96
N ILE A 95 -11.44 -1.99 16.02
CA ILE A 95 -11.38 -3.19 15.16
C ILE A 95 -12.69 -3.32 14.38
N MET A 96 -12.77 -4.26 13.44
CA MET A 96 -13.97 -4.46 12.62
C MET A 96 -15.23 -4.75 13.46
N ASP A 97 -15.10 -5.48 14.57
CA ASP A 97 -16.23 -5.74 15.47
C ASP A 97 -16.72 -4.47 16.18
N ASP A 98 -15.84 -3.53 16.50
CA ASP A 98 -16.26 -2.24 17.09
C ASP A 98 -17.13 -1.45 16.09
N LEU A 99 -16.72 -1.38 14.82
CA LEU A 99 -17.52 -0.75 13.77
C LEU A 99 -18.86 -1.47 13.55
N MET A 100 -18.86 -2.80 13.50
CA MET A 100 -20.06 -3.60 13.35
C MET A 100 -21.04 -3.38 14.51
N ASN A 101 -20.53 -3.34 15.75
CA ASN A 101 -21.36 -3.12 16.94
C ASN A 101 -21.99 -1.72 16.93
N LEU A 102 -21.25 -0.71 16.48
CA LEU A 102 -21.78 0.64 16.34
C LEU A 102 -22.87 0.71 15.27
N VAL A 103 -22.67 0.09 14.11
CA VAL A 103 -23.67 0.02 13.03
C VAL A 103 -24.95 -0.68 13.54
N LYS A 104 -24.83 -1.83 14.20
CA LYS A 104 -25.96 -2.56 14.78
C LYS A 104 -26.71 -1.73 15.84
N TRP A 105 -25.97 -1.05 16.70
CA TRP A 105 -26.58 -0.18 17.70
C TRP A 105 -27.40 0.94 17.02
N ARG A 106 -26.87 1.59 15.98
CA ARG A 106 -27.56 2.64 15.24
C ARG A 106 -28.79 2.11 14.47
N VAL A 107 -28.70 0.93 13.87
CA VAL A 107 -29.83 0.24 13.23
C VAL A 107 -30.97 -0.01 14.23
N ASN A 108 -30.63 -0.48 15.43
CA ASN A 108 -31.63 -0.74 16.47
C ASN A 108 -32.26 0.56 16.99
N GLU A 109 -31.46 1.61 17.18
CA GLU A 109 -31.94 2.94 17.61
C GLU A 109 -32.96 3.50 16.59
N LEU A 110 -32.57 3.54 15.30
CA LEU A 110 -33.45 4.05 14.23
C LEU A 110 -34.72 3.22 14.11
N SER A 111 -34.62 1.89 14.18
CA SER A 111 -35.77 1.00 14.13
C SER A 111 -36.75 1.26 15.30
N ALA A 112 -36.23 1.51 16.49
CA ALA A 112 -37.05 1.83 17.66
C ALA A 112 -37.75 3.21 17.52
N ILE A 113 -37.05 4.20 16.95
CA ILE A 113 -37.63 5.53 16.68
C ILE A 113 -38.79 5.43 15.68
N ILE A 114 -38.56 4.73 14.54
CA ILE A 114 -39.57 4.55 13.48
C ILE A 114 -40.77 3.75 13.99
N THR A 115 -40.54 2.77 14.87
CA THR A 115 -41.62 1.98 15.46
C THR A 115 -42.51 2.81 16.40
N LYS A 116 -41.92 3.77 17.11
CA LYS A 116 -42.66 4.68 18.02
C LYS A 116 -43.40 5.80 17.28
N ASP A 117 -42.84 6.29 16.19
CA ASP A 117 -43.39 7.37 15.35
C ASP A 117 -43.19 7.05 13.87
N SER A 118 -44.22 6.48 13.26
CA SER A 118 -44.20 6.06 11.86
C SER A 118 -44.02 7.24 10.87
N ASN A 119 -44.32 8.48 11.28
CA ASN A 119 -44.11 9.65 10.42
C ASN A 119 -42.61 9.89 10.16
N ARG A 120 -41.72 9.45 11.07
CA ARG A 120 -40.28 9.54 10.90
C ARG A 120 -39.71 8.48 9.93
N ALA A 121 -40.51 7.51 9.51
CA ALA A 121 -40.10 6.50 8.52
C ALA A 121 -39.66 7.12 7.20
N ALA A 122 -40.32 8.23 6.78
CA ALA A 122 -39.97 8.95 5.57
C ALA A 122 -38.58 9.62 5.66
N ASP A 123 -38.21 10.12 6.82
CA ASP A 123 -36.96 10.85 7.02
C ASP A 123 -35.76 9.92 7.35
N LEU A 124 -36.00 8.86 8.14
CA LEU A 124 -34.97 7.98 8.67
C LEU A 124 -34.86 6.63 7.94
N GLY A 125 -35.82 6.32 7.07
CA GLY A 125 -35.88 5.02 6.38
C GLY A 125 -34.68 4.78 5.45
N ASP A 126 -34.24 5.79 4.73
CA ASP A 126 -33.07 5.73 3.88
C ASP A 126 -31.79 5.41 4.71
N GLU A 127 -31.59 6.13 5.80
CA GLU A 127 -30.45 5.88 6.69
C GLU A 127 -30.48 4.47 7.28
N LEU A 128 -31.63 4.02 7.72
CA LEU A 128 -31.81 2.67 8.25
C LEU A 128 -31.48 1.59 7.22
N ASN A 129 -31.91 1.77 5.97
CA ASN A 129 -31.62 0.83 4.89
C ASN A 129 -30.14 0.82 4.52
N ASP A 130 -29.51 2.00 4.40
CA ASP A 130 -28.08 2.12 4.13
C ASP A 130 -27.25 1.38 5.19
N LEU A 131 -27.58 1.58 6.48
CA LEU A 131 -26.89 0.93 7.60
C LEU A 131 -27.12 -0.60 7.63
N ARG A 132 -28.30 -1.08 7.28
CA ARG A 132 -28.56 -2.53 7.16
C ARG A 132 -27.75 -3.16 6.03
N ASN A 133 -27.60 -2.47 4.90
CA ASN A 133 -26.72 -2.93 3.83
C ASN A 133 -25.27 -2.99 4.29
N LEU A 134 -24.80 -1.94 5.00
CA LEU A 134 -23.45 -1.95 5.59
C LEU A 134 -23.23 -3.10 6.56
N GLU A 135 -24.22 -3.43 7.41
CA GLU A 135 -24.14 -4.60 8.31
C GLU A 135 -23.91 -5.90 7.51
N VAL A 136 -24.60 -6.09 6.40
CA VAL A 136 -24.42 -7.27 5.53
C VAL A 136 -23.02 -7.32 4.95
N TYR A 137 -22.52 -6.20 4.43
CA TYR A 137 -21.18 -6.13 3.83
C TYR A 137 -20.06 -6.37 4.86
N LEU A 138 -20.16 -5.74 6.04
CA LEU A 138 -19.16 -5.84 7.11
C LEU A 138 -19.07 -7.24 7.73
N LYS A 139 -20.15 -8.02 7.69
CA LYS A 139 -20.23 -9.33 8.34
C LYS A 139 -19.08 -10.28 7.99
N ARG A 140 -18.60 -10.24 6.76
CA ARG A 140 -17.47 -11.09 6.32
C ARG A 140 -16.15 -10.74 7.00
N MET A 141 -15.97 -9.50 7.45
CA MET A 141 -14.74 -8.98 8.05
C MET A 141 -14.76 -9.06 9.59
N CYS A 142 -15.90 -9.34 10.20
CA CYS A 142 -16.11 -9.40 11.64
C CYS A 142 -16.01 -10.84 12.18
N SER A 143 -16.05 -10.99 13.50
CA SER A 143 -15.98 -12.29 14.18
C SER A 143 -16.93 -13.33 13.58
N GLY A 144 -16.40 -14.50 13.24
CA GLY A 144 -17.11 -15.58 12.53
C GLY A 144 -17.19 -15.39 11.00
N GLY A 145 -16.72 -14.27 10.45
CA GLY A 145 -16.66 -14.03 9.02
C GLY A 145 -15.39 -14.61 8.36
N SER A 146 -15.45 -14.86 7.04
CA SER A 146 -14.37 -15.48 6.28
C SER A 146 -13.09 -14.64 6.20
N LEU A 147 -13.17 -13.33 6.41
CA LEU A 147 -12.05 -12.39 6.36
C LEU A 147 -11.67 -11.84 7.76
N ALA A 148 -12.34 -12.31 8.82
CA ALA A 148 -12.09 -11.84 10.18
C ALA A 148 -10.63 -12.02 10.59
N ALA A 149 -10.04 -13.15 10.23
CA ALA A 149 -8.66 -13.44 10.56
C ALA A 149 -7.67 -12.43 9.98
N LEU A 150 -7.95 -11.86 8.81
CA LEU A 150 -7.09 -10.87 8.16
C LEU A 150 -7.12 -9.50 8.88
N TRP A 151 -8.31 -9.06 9.32
CA TRP A 151 -8.50 -7.64 9.67
C TRP A 151 -9.18 -7.38 11.01
N ASN A 152 -9.85 -8.37 11.60
CA ASN A 152 -10.56 -8.18 12.87
C ASN A 152 -9.66 -8.44 14.08
N GLY A 153 -9.07 -7.40 14.61
CA GLY A 153 -8.19 -7.44 15.77
C GLY A 153 -7.02 -6.45 15.63
N PRO A 154 -6.22 -6.29 16.68
CA PRO A 154 -5.06 -5.39 16.64
C PRO A 154 -4.01 -5.83 15.62
N THR A 155 -3.17 -4.89 15.18
CA THR A 155 -2.00 -5.20 14.35
C THR A 155 -1.02 -6.05 15.14
N THR A 156 -0.65 -7.21 14.59
CA THR A 156 0.25 -8.17 15.23
C THR A 156 1.65 -8.23 14.62
N ILE A 157 1.83 -7.67 13.42
CA ILE A 157 3.14 -7.64 12.76
C ILE A 157 4.16 -6.93 13.64
N ASN A 158 5.25 -7.64 13.96
CA ASN A 158 6.37 -7.09 14.71
C ASN A 158 7.65 -7.09 13.85
N THR A 159 8.13 -5.89 13.52
CA THR A 159 9.35 -5.69 12.73
C THR A 159 10.56 -5.30 13.56
N LYS A 160 10.41 -5.12 14.88
CA LYS A 160 11.43 -4.52 15.75
C LYS A 160 12.70 -5.34 15.90
N THR A 161 12.62 -6.65 15.67
CA THR A 161 13.74 -7.61 15.92
C THR A 161 14.30 -8.21 14.64
N ALA A 162 13.79 -7.84 13.47
CA ALA A 162 14.21 -8.42 12.20
C ALA A 162 14.88 -7.40 11.31
N ASP A 163 16.08 -7.73 10.82
CA ASP A 163 16.82 -6.91 9.84
C ASP A 163 16.35 -7.18 8.40
N PHE A 164 15.74 -8.34 8.16
CA PHE A 164 15.17 -8.75 6.88
C PHE A 164 13.75 -9.26 7.06
N ILE A 165 12.79 -8.67 6.33
CA ILE A 165 11.36 -9.01 6.39
C ILE A 165 10.88 -9.29 4.97
N LEU A 166 10.28 -10.46 4.78
CA LEU A 166 9.63 -10.85 3.53
C LEU A 166 8.11 -10.89 3.74
N PHE A 167 7.37 -10.11 2.96
CA PHE A 167 5.92 -10.20 2.85
C PHE A 167 5.54 -11.11 1.70
N ASP A 168 4.94 -12.27 2.02
CA ASP A 168 4.56 -13.26 1.02
C ASP A 168 3.07 -13.16 0.67
N PHE A 169 2.78 -12.80 -0.58
CA PHE A 169 1.44 -12.68 -1.15
C PHE A 169 0.95 -13.93 -1.89
N LYS A 170 1.77 -15.00 -1.97
CA LYS A 170 1.50 -16.17 -2.79
C LYS A 170 0.10 -16.77 -2.56
N LYS A 171 -0.26 -17.04 -1.30
CA LYS A 171 -1.57 -17.61 -0.96
C LYS A 171 -2.74 -16.71 -1.37
N MET A 172 -2.57 -15.40 -1.31
CA MET A 172 -3.60 -14.45 -1.73
C MET A 172 -3.75 -14.44 -3.24
N ASN A 173 -2.64 -14.46 -3.98
CA ASN A 173 -2.65 -14.55 -5.43
C ASN A 173 -3.29 -15.86 -5.92
N ASP A 174 -2.99 -17.00 -5.27
CA ASP A 174 -3.57 -18.30 -5.59
C ASP A 174 -5.09 -18.34 -5.35
N SER A 175 -5.62 -17.51 -4.43
CA SER A 175 -7.06 -17.44 -4.12
C SER A 175 -7.90 -16.81 -5.22
N LYS A 176 -7.29 -16.13 -6.18
CA LYS A 176 -7.94 -15.38 -7.28
C LYS A 176 -9.01 -14.38 -6.80
N ASN A 177 -8.86 -13.87 -5.59
CA ASN A 177 -9.73 -12.84 -5.06
C ASN A 177 -9.03 -11.48 -5.10
N ASP A 178 -9.03 -10.87 -6.28
CA ASP A 178 -8.33 -9.60 -6.56
C ASP A 178 -8.71 -8.50 -5.57
N LYS A 179 -9.98 -8.43 -5.13
CA LYS A 179 -10.46 -7.42 -4.20
C LYS A 179 -9.80 -7.53 -2.83
N VAL A 180 -9.74 -8.75 -2.27
CA VAL A 180 -9.10 -9.01 -0.98
C VAL A 180 -7.59 -8.80 -1.08
N MET A 181 -6.99 -9.25 -2.17
CA MET A 181 -5.57 -9.04 -2.44
C MET A 181 -5.23 -7.56 -2.51
N ASN A 182 -5.98 -6.76 -3.26
CA ASN A 182 -5.77 -5.32 -3.39
C ASN A 182 -5.93 -4.59 -2.04
N ALA A 183 -6.98 -4.92 -1.27
CA ALA A 183 -7.19 -4.35 0.05
C ALA A 183 -6.04 -4.68 1.02
N GLN A 184 -5.59 -5.93 1.05
CA GLN A 184 -4.46 -6.34 1.89
C GLN A 184 -3.16 -5.68 1.46
N MET A 185 -2.93 -5.56 0.15
CA MET A 185 -1.79 -4.86 -0.41
C MET A 185 -1.76 -3.40 0.04
N MET A 186 -2.89 -2.69 -0.03
CA MET A 186 -3.00 -1.30 0.46
C MET A 186 -2.56 -1.18 1.92
N LEU A 187 -2.93 -2.14 2.78
CA LEU A 187 -2.52 -2.16 4.19
C LEU A 187 -1.03 -2.40 4.35
N VAL A 188 -0.45 -3.37 3.62
CA VAL A 188 1.00 -3.64 3.65
C VAL A 188 1.78 -2.41 3.18
N LEU A 189 1.34 -1.76 2.11
CA LEU A 189 2.00 -0.56 1.59
C LEU A 189 1.97 0.60 2.61
N ARG A 190 0.85 0.80 3.29
CA ARG A 190 0.74 1.77 4.40
C ARG A 190 1.65 1.43 5.56
N PHE A 191 1.74 0.16 5.91
CA PHE A 191 2.64 -0.33 6.94
C PHE A 191 4.11 -0.06 6.56
N LEU A 192 4.51 -0.29 5.31
CA LEU A 192 5.87 -0.01 4.81
C LEU A 192 6.20 1.49 4.83
N GLU A 193 5.26 2.37 4.45
CA GLU A 193 5.44 3.82 4.58
C GLU A 193 5.73 4.24 6.03
N ASN A 194 5.01 3.65 6.97
CA ASN A 194 5.23 3.89 8.40
C ASN A 194 6.63 3.44 8.87
N GLU A 195 7.10 2.28 8.41
CA GLU A 195 8.42 1.79 8.77
C GLU A 195 9.54 2.68 8.21
N VAL A 196 9.37 3.21 7.00
CA VAL A 196 10.29 4.21 6.41
C VAL A 196 10.28 5.51 7.23
N SER A 197 9.11 6.00 7.61
CA SER A 197 8.97 7.20 8.45
C SER A 197 9.64 7.02 9.81
N LYS A 198 9.36 5.91 10.49
CA LYS A 198 9.99 5.56 11.78
C LYS A 198 11.50 5.42 11.69
N ASN A 199 12.03 4.91 10.58
CA ASN A 199 13.47 4.82 10.38
C ASN A 199 14.13 6.21 10.36
N ARG A 200 13.51 7.19 9.69
CA ARG A 200 13.97 8.59 9.70
C ARG A 200 13.92 9.20 11.10
N GLU A 201 12.78 9.05 11.79
CA GLU A 201 12.60 9.56 13.14
C GLU A 201 13.67 8.99 14.11
N ARG A 202 13.94 7.68 14.02
CA ARG A 202 15.01 7.02 14.78
C ARG A 202 16.37 7.59 14.45
N ASN A 203 16.70 7.75 13.16
CA ASN A 203 17.97 8.32 12.72
C ASN A 203 18.18 9.72 13.30
N LEU A 204 17.16 10.58 13.22
CA LEU A 204 17.18 11.94 13.77
C LEU A 204 17.35 11.94 15.31
N ALA A 205 16.59 11.09 16.01
CA ALA A 205 16.61 11.04 17.46
C ALA A 205 17.94 10.51 18.03
N LYS A 206 18.61 9.60 17.31
CA LYS A 206 19.83 8.93 17.78
C LYS A 206 21.12 9.41 17.12
N GLY A 207 21.04 10.27 16.10
CA GLY A 207 22.17 10.64 15.26
C GLY A 207 22.72 9.45 14.46
N GLU A 208 21.89 8.45 14.17
CA GLU A 208 22.22 7.27 13.39
C GLU A 208 22.05 7.55 11.89
N ASN A 209 22.68 6.73 11.05
CA ASN A 209 22.51 6.76 9.60
C ASN A 209 22.12 5.36 9.09
N ARG A 210 21.05 4.80 9.63
CA ARG A 210 20.53 3.49 9.23
C ARG A 210 19.75 3.63 7.94
N TYR A 211 20.04 2.78 6.96
CA TYR A 211 19.27 2.69 5.73
C TYR A 211 18.18 1.63 5.85
N ILE A 212 17.07 1.87 5.13
CA ILE A 212 15.99 0.91 4.93
C ILE A 212 15.83 0.67 3.43
N ALA A 213 15.80 -0.60 3.01
CA ALA A 213 15.56 -0.96 1.64
C ALA A 213 14.19 -1.64 1.50
N ILE A 214 13.39 -1.19 0.54
CA ILE A 214 12.15 -1.84 0.12
C ILE A 214 12.41 -2.42 -1.26
N VAL A 215 12.26 -3.73 -1.38
CA VAL A 215 12.42 -4.46 -2.63
C VAL A 215 11.05 -5.01 -3.04
N VAL A 216 10.58 -4.62 -4.20
CA VAL A 216 9.34 -5.14 -4.81
C VAL A 216 9.74 -6.06 -5.94
N ASP A 217 9.65 -7.36 -5.68
CA ASP A 217 9.85 -8.39 -6.68
C ASP A 217 8.55 -8.66 -7.44
N GLU A 218 8.67 -9.06 -8.70
CA GLU A 218 7.53 -9.26 -9.62
C GLU A 218 6.58 -8.04 -9.63
N ALA A 219 7.15 -6.84 -9.75
CA ALA A 219 6.42 -5.59 -9.63
C ALA A 219 5.23 -5.47 -10.60
N HIS A 220 5.22 -6.25 -11.69
CA HIS A 220 4.11 -6.30 -12.63
C HIS A 220 2.79 -6.73 -11.97
N VAL A 221 2.84 -7.55 -10.91
CA VAL A 221 1.64 -7.95 -10.14
C VAL A 221 0.96 -6.76 -9.47
N PHE A 222 1.72 -5.70 -9.19
CA PHE A 222 1.25 -4.47 -8.56
C PHE A 222 0.91 -3.36 -9.58
N ILE A 223 1.20 -3.58 -10.87
CA ILE A 223 0.97 -2.63 -11.95
C ILE A 223 -0.31 -3.04 -12.70
N ASP A 224 -1.45 -2.76 -12.09
CA ASP A 224 -2.77 -3.01 -12.69
C ASP A 224 -3.66 -1.77 -12.50
N GLU A 225 -4.47 -1.46 -13.53
CA GLU A 225 -5.51 -0.41 -13.42
C GLU A 225 -6.51 -0.66 -12.30
N LYS A 226 -6.71 -1.92 -11.94
CA LYS A 226 -7.55 -2.32 -10.82
C LYS A 226 -6.91 -2.05 -9.46
N SER A 227 -5.61 -1.71 -9.43
CA SER A 227 -4.85 -1.45 -8.21
C SER A 227 -4.12 -0.11 -8.24
N PRO A 228 -4.83 1.03 -8.44
CA PRO A 228 -4.21 2.34 -8.57
C PRO A 228 -3.41 2.75 -7.32
N ALA A 229 -3.79 2.23 -6.15
CA ALA A 229 -3.09 2.50 -4.90
C ALA A 229 -1.64 1.99 -4.90
N ALA A 230 -1.37 0.82 -5.50
CA ALA A 230 -0.03 0.28 -5.59
C ALA A 230 0.87 1.10 -6.53
N LEU A 231 0.34 1.50 -7.67
CA LEU A 231 1.06 2.40 -8.59
C LEU A 231 1.39 3.74 -7.92
N GLN A 232 0.42 4.32 -7.21
CA GLN A 232 0.60 5.57 -6.48
C GLN A 232 1.64 5.42 -5.36
N PHE A 233 1.64 4.30 -4.64
CA PHE A 233 2.64 3.98 -3.64
C PHE A 233 4.05 3.93 -4.26
N MET A 234 4.26 3.12 -5.31
CA MET A 234 5.57 3.01 -5.97
C MET A 234 6.06 4.37 -6.47
N PHE A 235 5.20 5.17 -7.08
CA PHE A 235 5.51 6.52 -7.52
C PHE A 235 5.94 7.42 -6.35
N ASN A 236 5.22 7.40 -5.24
CA ASN A 236 5.56 8.18 -4.05
C ASN A 236 6.88 7.71 -3.42
N MET A 237 7.10 6.38 -3.36
CA MET A 237 8.36 5.82 -2.86
C MET A 237 9.54 6.29 -3.67
N VAL A 238 9.52 6.17 -4.99
CA VAL A 238 10.62 6.62 -5.86
C VAL A 238 10.95 8.10 -5.64
N LYS A 239 9.93 8.94 -5.44
CA LYS A 239 10.13 10.38 -5.23
C LYS A 239 10.70 10.74 -3.86
N ARG A 240 10.28 10.04 -2.81
CA ARG A 240 10.47 10.49 -1.43
C ARG A 240 11.46 9.67 -0.62
N ILE A 241 11.60 8.37 -0.90
CA ILE A 241 12.32 7.43 -0.03
C ILE A 241 13.77 7.83 0.25
N ARG A 242 14.44 8.48 -0.72
CA ARG A 242 15.81 8.95 -0.54
C ARG A 242 15.96 9.97 0.61
N LYS A 243 14.97 10.83 0.82
CA LYS A 243 14.93 11.79 1.92
C LYS A 243 14.79 11.12 3.30
N TYR A 244 14.39 9.85 3.31
CA TYR A 244 14.16 9.03 4.50
C TYR A 244 15.27 8.00 4.75
N ASN A 245 16.45 8.19 4.16
CA ASN A 245 17.54 7.21 4.16
C ASN A 245 17.07 5.84 3.66
N GLY A 246 16.27 5.84 2.62
CA GLY A 246 15.70 4.63 2.06
C GLY A 246 16.14 4.35 0.63
N ILE A 247 16.12 3.08 0.28
CA ILE A 247 16.37 2.55 -1.06
C ILE A 247 15.11 1.85 -1.53
N PHE A 248 14.68 2.13 -2.75
CA PHE A 248 13.54 1.47 -3.37
C PHE A 248 14.00 0.72 -4.63
N VAL A 249 13.78 -0.59 -4.64
CA VAL A 249 14.16 -1.48 -5.75
C VAL A 249 12.90 -2.09 -6.32
N VAL A 250 12.73 -1.93 -7.64
CA VAL A 250 11.62 -2.50 -8.40
C VAL A 250 12.18 -3.52 -9.37
N ILE A 251 11.73 -4.77 -9.27
CA ILE A 251 12.18 -5.87 -10.11
C ILE A 251 10.98 -6.39 -10.89
N THR A 252 11.14 -6.54 -12.19
CA THR A 252 10.11 -7.14 -13.06
C THR A 252 10.74 -7.97 -14.17
N GLN A 253 10.06 -9.03 -14.54
CA GLN A 253 10.38 -9.84 -15.72
C GLN A 253 9.52 -9.46 -16.93
N ASN A 254 8.42 -8.74 -16.72
CA ASN A 254 7.45 -8.42 -17.75
C ASN A 254 7.39 -6.90 -17.98
N VAL A 255 8.14 -6.43 -18.98
CA VAL A 255 8.20 -5.01 -19.35
C VAL A 255 6.90 -4.55 -19.99
N ASN A 256 6.15 -5.45 -20.65
CA ASN A 256 4.90 -5.09 -21.33
C ASN A 256 3.85 -4.52 -20.40
N ASP A 257 3.80 -4.99 -19.13
CA ASP A 257 2.85 -4.49 -18.15
C ASP A 257 3.14 -3.02 -17.77
N PHE A 258 4.39 -2.57 -17.95
CA PHE A 258 4.79 -1.17 -17.73
C PHE A 258 4.36 -0.23 -18.87
N VAL A 259 3.99 -0.73 -20.04
CA VAL A 259 3.55 0.04 -21.21
C VAL A 259 2.04 0.00 -21.44
N GLY A 260 1.28 -0.60 -20.54
CA GLY A 260 -0.17 -0.79 -20.62
C GLY A 260 -0.97 0.45 -21.05
N SER A 261 -2.05 0.78 -20.38
CA SER A 261 -2.84 1.99 -20.68
C SER A 261 -2.07 3.29 -20.49
N ALA A 262 -2.62 4.40 -21.01
CA ALA A 262 -2.03 5.74 -20.88
C ALA A 262 -1.78 6.13 -19.40
N ASN A 263 -2.66 5.70 -18.48
CA ASN A 263 -2.48 5.95 -17.05
C ASN A 263 -1.32 5.14 -16.48
N ILE A 264 -1.25 3.84 -16.76
CA ILE A 264 -0.14 2.98 -16.33
C ILE A 264 1.17 3.56 -16.87
N LYS A 265 1.25 3.84 -18.16
CA LYS A 265 2.44 4.39 -18.81
C LYS A 265 2.91 5.69 -18.16
N LYS A 266 2.00 6.57 -17.74
CA LYS A 266 2.35 7.81 -17.04
C LYS A 266 3.06 7.53 -15.71
N TYR A 267 2.54 6.63 -14.88
CA TYR A 267 3.14 6.29 -13.59
C TYR A 267 4.45 5.51 -13.75
N THR A 268 4.49 4.53 -14.62
CA THR A 268 5.68 3.69 -14.85
C THR A 268 6.83 4.48 -15.45
N THR A 269 6.56 5.40 -16.42
CA THR A 269 7.56 6.34 -16.93
C THR A 269 8.10 7.22 -15.80
N ALA A 270 7.25 7.70 -14.90
CA ALA A 270 7.69 8.51 -13.79
C ALA A 270 8.49 7.71 -12.74
N ILE A 271 8.17 6.43 -12.54
CA ILE A 271 8.95 5.52 -11.69
C ILE A 271 10.34 5.30 -12.30
N ILE A 272 10.42 4.96 -13.58
CA ILE A 272 11.70 4.76 -14.29
C ILE A 272 12.57 6.03 -14.24
N ASN A 273 11.99 7.19 -14.54
CA ASN A 273 12.69 8.47 -14.50
C ASN A 273 13.15 8.87 -13.09
N GLY A 274 12.46 8.40 -12.05
CA GLY A 274 12.81 8.63 -10.67
C GLY A 274 13.86 7.66 -10.12
N CYS A 275 14.05 6.50 -10.77
CA CYS A 275 15.12 5.56 -10.43
C CYS A 275 16.46 6.12 -10.90
N GLN A 276 17.43 6.15 -9.99
CA GLN A 276 18.78 6.62 -10.32
C GLN A 276 19.55 5.59 -11.14
N TYR A 277 19.32 4.31 -10.86
CA TYR A 277 20.02 3.18 -11.47
C TYR A 277 19.02 2.24 -12.13
N SER A 278 19.42 1.68 -13.29
CA SER A 278 18.66 0.60 -13.94
C SER A 278 19.60 -0.50 -14.38
N PHE A 279 19.24 -1.74 -14.05
CA PHE A 279 19.92 -2.95 -14.51
C PHE A 279 19.01 -3.66 -15.51
N ILE A 280 19.41 -3.72 -16.76
CA ILE A 280 18.64 -4.32 -17.85
C ILE A 280 19.33 -5.60 -18.29
N PHE A 281 18.74 -6.72 -17.93
CA PHE A 281 19.19 -8.05 -18.32
C PHE A 281 18.67 -8.45 -19.71
N GLY A 282 19.03 -9.65 -20.19
CA GLY A 282 18.56 -10.15 -21.48
C GLY A 282 17.04 -10.19 -21.57
N LEU A 283 16.50 -9.67 -22.67
CA LEU A 283 15.06 -9.58 -22.94
C LEU A 283 14.71 -10.25 -24.26
N ASN A 284 13.52 -10.80 -24.34
CA ASN A 284 12.95 -11.23 -25.60
C ASN A 284 12.61 -10.02 -26.52
N PRO A 285 12.43 -10.22 -27.83
CA PRO A 285 12.21 -9.11 -28.77
C PRO A 285 10.99 -8.22 -28.45
N ALA A 286 9.91 -8.79 -27.91
CA ALA A 286 8.69 -8.04 -27.59
C ALA A 286 8.91 -7.13 -26.38
N ASP A 287 9.53 -7.65 -25.32
CA ASP A 287 9.86 -6.87 -24.12
C ASP A 287 10.93 -5.81 -24.42
N LEU A 288 11.89 -6.11 -25.30
CA LEU A 288 12.88 -5.14 -25.75
C LEU A 288 12.21 -3.96 -26.47
N GLN A 289 11.24 -4.20 -27.34
CA GLN A 289 10.50 -3.14 -28.00
C GLN A 289 9.73 -2.25 -26.99
N SER A 290 9.06 -2.89 -26.02
CA SER A 290 8.34 -2.17 -24.95
C SER A 290 9.28 -1.34 -24.08
N LEU A 291 10.46 -1.87 -23.75
CA LEU A 291 11.50 -1.14 -23.03
C LEU A 291 11.97 0.09 -23.83
N MET A 292 12.15 -0.05 -25.13
CA MET A 292 12.54 1.06 -26.01
C MET A 292 11.50 2.19 -25.99
N ASP A 293 10.22 1.83 -26.03
CA ASP A 293 9.13 2.80 -25.99
C ASP A 293 9.09 3.56 -24.64
N LEU A 294 9.40 2.87 -23.52
CA LEU A 294 9.49 3.49 -22.19
C LEU A 294 10.67 4.46 -22.09
N TYR A 295 11.84 4.09 -22.63
CA TYR A 295 13.05 4.91 -22.55
C TYR A 295 13.15 5.97 -23.66
N SER A 296 12.23 5.99 -24.61
CA SER A 296 12.25 6.96 -25.73
C SER A 296 12.31 8.43 -25.29
N SER A 297 11.64 8.75 -24.17
CA SER A 297 11.62 10.11 -23.60
C SER A 297 12.88 10.49 -22.81
N VAL A 298 13.75 9.53 -22.49
CA VAL A 298 14.96 9.72 -21.64
C VAL A 298 16.25 9.39 -22.38
N GLY A 299 16.23 9.48 -23.71
CA GLY A 299 17.42 9.34 -24.54
C GLY A 299 17.51 8.02 -25.32
N GLY A 300 16.52 7.12 -25.21
CA GLY A 300 16.46 5.87 -25.97
C GLY A 300 17.65 4.94 -25.72
N PHE A 301 17.86 3.99 -26.61
CA PHE A 301 19.01 3.08 -26.64
C PHE A 301 19.71 3.15 -27.99
N SER A 302 21.05 3.04 -27.99
CA SER A 302 21.82 2.86 -29.23
C SER A 302 21.55 1.47 -29.84
N ASP A 303 21.89 1.33 -31.13
CA ASP A 303 21.75 0.01 -31.79
C ASP A 303 22.64 -1.04 -31.16
N GLU A 304 23.82 -0.66 -30.66
CA GLU A 304 24.73 -1.55 -29.94
C GLU A 304 24.14 -2.03 -28.62
N GLU A 305 23.54 -1.13 -27.84
CA GLU A 305 22.86 -1.45 -26.57
C GLU A 305 21.67 -2.39 -26.81
N ARG A 306 20.90 -2.14 -27.87
CA ARG A 306 19.77 -3.00 -28.27
C ARG A 306 20.20 -4.40 -28.62
N ILE A 307 21.25 -4.52 -29.45
CA ILE A 307 21.83 -5.81 -29.83
C ILE A 307 22.36 -6.53 -28.60
N PHE A 308 23.04 -5.83 -27.71
CA PHE A 308 23.54 -6.40 -26.47
C PHE A 308 22.40 -6.93 -25.59
N ILE A 309 21.37 -6.14 -25.30
CA ILE A 309 20.24 -6.59 -24.45
C ILE A 309 19.53 -7.82 -25.05
N GLY A 310 19.32 -7.82 -26.39
CA GLY A 310 18.66 -8.94 -27.08
C GLY A 310 19.47 -10.24 -27.06
N ASN A 311 20.80 -10.16 -26.89
CA ASN A 311 21.71 -11.32 -26.88
C ASN A 311 22.35 -11.58 -25.50
N ALA A 312 22.02 -10.77 -24.48
CA ALA A 312 22.64 -10.89 -23.18
C ALA A 312 22.35 -12.25 -22.53
N GLY A 313 23.39 -12.93 -22.10
CA GLY A 313 23.32 -14.20 -21.38
C GLY A 313 23.13 -14.02 -19.88
N ILE A 314 23.14 -15.13 -19.16
CA ILE A 314 22.99 -15.15 -17.69
C ILE A 314 24.12 -14.35 -17.04
N GLY A 315 23.75 -13.38 -16.19
CA GLY A 315 24.69 -12.53 -15.47
C GLY A 315 25.22 -11.36 -16.29
N GLN A 316 24.75 -11.16 -17.53
CA GLN A 316 25.07 -10.00 -18.36
C GLN A 316 23.95 -8.96 -18.26
N CYS A 317 24.30 -7.67 -18.12
CA CYS A 317 23.31 -6.61 -18.12
C CYS A 317 23.86 -5.28 -18.63
N LEU A 318 22.98 -4.46 -19.16
CA LEU A 318 23.26 -3.02 -19.35
C LEU A 318 22.95 -2.30 -18.05
N PHE A 319 23.96 -1.64 -17.48
CA PHE A 319 23.81 -0.83 -16.26
C PHE A 319 23.75 0.63 -16.63
N ILE A 320 22.62 1.27 -16.35
CA ILE A 320 22.39 2.70 -16.56
C ILE A 320 22.62 3.42 -15.24
N VAL A 321 23.66 4.23 -15.16
CA VAL A 321 23.99 5.07 -14.01
C VAL A 321 23.36 6.46 -14.15
N SER A 322 23.31 6.96 -15.39
CA SER A 322 22.66 8.22 -15.75
C SER A 322 22.36 8.20 -17.26
N PRO A 323 21.60 9.16 -17.81
CA PRO A 323 21.34 9.23 -19.25
C PRO A 323 22.61 9.24 -20.11
N GLY A 324 23.70 9.83 -19.60
CA GLY A 324 25.00 9.93 -20.30
C GLY A 324 26.03 8.89 -19.86
N GLN A 325 25.76 8.05 -18.88
CA GLN A 325 26.70 7.04 -18.38
C GLN A 325 26.04 5.68 -18.32
N ARG A 326 26.39 4.83 -19.26
CA ARG A 326 25.89 3.48 -19.44
C ARG A 326 27.03 2.51 -19.57
N LEU A 327 26.94 1.37 -18.91
CA LEU A 327 28.01 0.39 -18.83
C LEU A 327 27.47 -0.97 -19.24
N ILE A 328 28.13 -1.63 -20.15
CA ILE A 328 27.89 -3.04 -20.47
C ILE A 328 28.62 -3.87 -19.41
N MET A 329 27.88 -4.60 -18.63
CA MET A 329 28.41 -5.56 -17.65
C MET A 329 28.39 -6.97 -18.25
N GLU A 330 29.55 -7.47 -18.60
CA GLU A 330 29.69 -8.80 -19.23
C GLU A 330 29.44 -9.95 -18.26
N LYS A 331 29.63 -9.71 -16.95
CA LYS A 331 29.38 -10.73 -15.93
C LYS A 331 29.16 -10.10 -14.56
N ILE A 332 28.05 -10.44 -13.92
CA ILE A 332 27.87 -10.23 -12.49
C ILE A 332 28.54 -11.38 -11.77
N LEU A 333 29.56 -11.07 -10.97
CA LEU A 333 30.29 -12.06 -10.18
C LEU A 333 29.56 -12.29 -8.86
N ILE A 334 29.30 -13.55 -8.55
CA ILE A 334 28.83 -14.00 -7.24
C ILE A 334 29.95 -14.80 -6.56
N SER A 335 30.07 -14.71 -5.25
CA SER A 335 31.01 -15.49 -4.47
C SER A 335 30.58 -16.98 -4.42
N LYS A 336 31.50 -17.86 -4.04
CA LYS A 336 31.16 -19.28 -3.84
C LYS A 336 30.16 -19.49 -2.70
N GLU A 337 30.23 -18.64 -1.69
CA GLU A 337 29.32 -18.63 -0.55
C GLU A 337 27.93 -18.22 -0.97
N GLU A 338 27.78 -17.17 -1.78
CA GLU A 338 26.50 -16.75 -2.35
C GLU A 338 25.93 -17.84 -3.29
N GLU A 339 26.76 -18.42 -4.14
CA GLU A 339 26.34 -19.50 -5.03
C GLU A 339 25.78 -20.71 -4.27
N ALA A 340 26.34 -21.02 -3.09
CA ALA A 340 25.87 -22.12 -2.25
C ALA A 340 24.49 -21.84 -1.61
N VAL A 341 24.11 -20.57 -1.43
CA VAL A 341 22.80 -20.20 -0.91
C VAL A 341 21.70 -20.33 -1.98
N PHE A 342 22.05 -20.14 -3.26
CA PHE A 342 21.10 -20.19 -4.37
C PHE A 342 20.96 -21.56 -5.04
N LYS A 343 21.71 -22.56 -4.60
CA LYS A 343 21.59 -23.97 -5.01
C LYS A 343 20.77 -24.78 -4.03
#